data_562ab309b38c39e6ae8711e6030981ee
#
_entry.id   562ab309b38c39e6ae8711e6030981ee
#
_cell.length_a   1.000
_cell.length_b   1.000
_cell.length_c   1.000
_cell.angle_alpha   90.00
_cell.angle_beta   90.00
_cell.angle_gamma   90.00
#
_symmetry.space_group_name_H-M   'P 1'
#
loop_
_entity.id
_entity.type
_entity.pdbx_description
1 polymer ?
#
loop_
_entity_poly.entity_id
_entity_poly.type
_entity_poly.pdbx_seq_one_letter_code
_entity_poly.pdbx_strand_id
1 'polypeptide(L)'
;ITSLLTTKHGATMQWLRGYYIVGDDAHGSSIFSKLLAAAQEGKKTFPFTTGKNLYDFISIQGLAYQIAAAVSQDEVTGIINICSGEPMSLADRVESYIRENDLDITLEYGAFPDRPYDSPGVWGDATKIRQILATVDGTGE
;
A
#
# COMPACT_ATOMS: atom_id res chain seq x y z
N ILE A 1 17.91 -20.65 5.19
CA ILE A 1 17.22 -21.13 6.41
C ILE A 1 15.80 -21.57 6.09
N THR A 2 14.98 -20.74 5.44
CA THR A 2 13.58 -21.03 5.11
C THR A 2 13.39 -22.31 4.30
N SER A 3 14.20 -22.51 3.26
CA SER A 3 14.19 -23.74 2.44
C SER A 3 14.53 -24.98 3.27
N LEU A 4 15.44 -24.86 4.25
CA LEU A 4 15.81 -25.97 5.13
C LEU A 4 14.64 -26.36 6.04
N LEU A 5 13.93 -25.40 6.60
CA LEU A 5 12.78 -25.64 7.48
C LEU A 5 11.64 -26.31 6.74
N THR A 6 11.31 -25.84 5.55
CA THR A 6 10.22 -26.43 4.75
C THR A 6 10.56 -27.83 4.27
N THR A 7 11.79 -28.07 3.78
CA THR A 7 12.20 -29.35 3.20
C THR A 7 12.46 -30.43 4.25
N LYS A 8 13.13 -30.07 5.37
CA LYS A 8 13.54 -31.06 6.37
C LYS A 8 12.52 -31.26 7.50
N HIS A 9 11.71 -30.25 7.80
CA HIS A 9 10.83 -30.26 8.97
C HIS A 9 9.34 -30.17 8.62
N GLY A 10 8.99 -30.16 7.33
CA GLY A 10 7.61 -30.09 6.88
C GLY A 10 6.88 -28.79 7.29
N ALA A 11 7.62 -27.73 7.60
CA ALA A 11 7.04 -26.47 7.98
C ALA A 11 6.41 -25.78 6.77
N THR A 12 5.23 -25.20 6.94
CA THR A 12 4.60 -24.35 5.92
C THR A 12 5.25 -22.98 5.93
N MET A 13 5.57 -22.46 4.75
CA MET A 13 6.14 -21.13 4.60
C MET A 13 5.20 -20.21 3.82
N GLN A 14 4.99 -19.04 4.36
CA GLN A 14 4.40 -17.92 3.67
C GLN A 14 5.37 -16.74 3.69
N TRP A 15 5.67 -16.19 2.50
CA TRP A 15 6.47 -14.98 2.36
C TRP A 15 5.54 -13.85 1.92
N LEU A 16 5.17 -12.98 2.87
CA LEU A 16 4.22 -11.89 2.62
C LEU A 16 4.98 -10.65 2.13
N ARG A 17 4.58 -10.12 0.98
CA ARG A 17 5.13 -8.90 0.39
C ARG A 17 4.10 -7.78 0.45
N GLY A 18 4.30 -6.83 1.38
CA GLY A 18 3.49 -5.61 1.46
C GLY A 18 3.89 -4.60 0.39
N TYR A 19 2.91 -3.83 -0.08
CA TYR A 19 3.11 -2.75 -1.04
C TYR A 19 3.08 -1.38 -0.32
N TYR A 20 2.56 -0.33 -0.96
CA TYR A 20 2.56 1.01 -0.40
C TYR A 20 1.52 1.17 0.69
N ILE A 21 1.95 1.08 1.94
CA ILE A 21 1.08 1.16 3.12
C ILE A 21 0.78 2.63 3.41
N VAL A 22 -0.51 2.96 3.58
CA VAL A 22 -0.98 4.30 3.94
C VAL A 22 -1.73 4.25 5.27
N GLY A 23 -1.48 5.24 6.10
CA GLY A 23 -2.07 5.41 7.45
C GLY A 23 -1.02 5.87 8.46
N ASP A 24 -1.47 6.28 9.64
CA ASP A 24 -0.66 6.87 10.71
C ASP A 24 0.23 8.03 10.23
N ASP A 25 -0.37 8.95 9.48
CA ASP A 25 0.36 10.03 8.81
C ASP A 25 0.82 11.14 9.78
N ALA A 26 0.35 11.11 11.03
CA ALA A 26 0.69 12.12 12.03
C ALA A 26 2.17 12.06 12.48
N HIS A 27 2.82 10.90 12.39
CA HIS A 27 4.17 10.66 12.93
C HIS A 27 5.17 10.13 11.90
N GLY A 28 4.81 10.10 10.64
CA GLY A 28 5.63 9.52 9.57
C GLY A 28 6.53 10.53 8.85
N SER A 29 7.34 10.00 7.93
CA SER A 29 8.12 10.78 6.96
C SER A 29 7.58 10.65 5.54
N SER A 30 6.39 10.09 5.39
CA SER A 30 5.71 9.91 4.10
C SER A 30 5.32 11.23 3.47
N ILE A 31 4.95 11.20 2.20
CA ILE A 31 4.40 12.39 1.53
C ILE A 31 3.12 12.88 2.22
N PHE A 32 2.29 11.97 2.74
CA PHE A 32 1.06 12.29 3.46
C PHE A 32 1.36 13.03 4.78
N SER A 33 2.35 12.55 5.52
CA SER A 33 2.79 13.21 6.76
C SER A 33 3.32 14.63 6.50
N LYS A 34 4.12 14.81 5.45
CA LYS A 34 4.65 16.12 5.06
C LYS A 34 3.54 17.08 4.60
N LEU A 35 2.58 16.57 3.85
CA LEU A 35 1.42 17.32 3.39
C LEU A 35 0.54 17.78 4.57
N LEU A 36 0.27 16.87 5.50
CA LEU A 36 -0.49 17.16 6.71
C LEU A 36 0.20 18.24 7.55
N ALA A 37 1.51 18.11 7.77
CA ALA A 37 2.30 19.11 8.49
C ALA A 37 2.27 20.48 7.79
N ALA A 38 2.41 20.51 6.46
CA ALA A 38 2.32 21.75 5.70
C ALA A 38 0.95 22.43 5.82
N ALA A 39 -0.13 21.66 5.78
CA ALA A 39 -1.49 22.15 5.99
C ALA A 39 -1.68 22.71 7.40
N GLN A 40 -1.16 22.03 8.43
CA GLN A 40 -1.20 22.47 9.83
C GLN A 40 -0.39 23.76 10.05
N GLU A 41 0.69 23.96 9.30
CA GLU A 41 1.48 25.20 9.29
C GLU A 41 0.77 26.35 8.54
N GLY A 42 -0.42 26.11 7.97
CA GLY A 42 -1.21 27.09 7.24
C GLY A 42 -0.73 27.35 5.80
N LYS A 43 0.11 26.50 5.24
CA LYS A 43 0.54 26.59 3.84
C LYS A 43 -0.63 26.31 2.92
N LYS A 44 -0.75 27.09 1.84
CA LYS A 44 -1.83 26.95 0.85
C LYS A 44 -1.45 26.13 -0.37
N THR A 45 -0.15 25.92 -0.58
CA THR A 45 0.38 25.12 -1.67
C THR A 45 1.41 24.11 -1.15
N PHE A 46 1.49 22.99 -1.82
CA PHE A 46 2.48 21.92 -1.53
C PHE A 46 3.22 21.56 -2.82
N PRO A 47 4.55 21.75 -2.86
CA PRO A 47 5.32 21.41 -4.05
C PRO A 47 5.27 19.90 -4.31
N PHE A 48 4.95 19.55 -5.55
CA PHE A 48 4.69 18.18 -5.94
C PHE A 48 5.33 17.84 -7.28
N THR A 49 5.51 16.56 -7.57
CA THR A 49 5.94 16.08 -8.90
C THR A 49 4.76 16.11 -9.87
N THR A 50 4.86 15.45 -11.01
CA THR A 50 3.69 15.25 -11.88
C THR A 50 2.68 14.28 -11.28
N GLY A 51 3.11 13.43 -10.32
CA GLY A 51 2.27 12.45 -9.65
C GLY A 51 1.72 11.34 -10.53
N LYS A 52 2.25 11.15 -11.73
CA LYS A 52 1.73 10.20 -12.74
C LYS A 52 2.02 8.74 -12.44
N ASN A 53 3.07 8.47 -11.64
CA ASN A 53 3.48 7.11 -11.32
C ASN A 53 2.37 6.36 -10.59
N LEU A 54 2.15 5.11 -10.99
CA LEU A 54 1.12 4.24 -10.42
C LEU A 54 1.69 3.40 -9.28
N TYR A 55 0.95 3.31 -8.19
CA TYR A 55 1.31 2.51 -7.02
C TYR A 55 0.10 1.72 -6.51
N ASP A 56 0.38 0.62 -5.85
CA ASP A 56 -0.62 -0.18 -5.15
C ASP A 56 -0.67 0.27 -3.68
N PHE A 57 -1.67 1.08 -3.36
CA PHE A 57 -1.86 1.57 -1.99
C PHE A 57 -2.77 0.64 -1.20
N ILE A 58 -2.36 0.31 0.01
CA ILE A 58 -3.14 -0.46 0.96
C ILE A 58 -3.16 0.26 2.32
N SER A 59 -4.32 0.32 2.96
CA SER A 59 -4.42 0.87 4.31
C SER A 59 -3.79 -0.07 5.35
N ILE A 60 -3.37 0.47 6.51
CA ILE A 60 -2.88 -0.35 7.63
C ILE A 60 -3.91 -1.40 8.03
N GLN A 61 -5.19 -1.05 8.06
CA GLN A 61 -6.28 -1.98 8.38
C GLN A 61 -6.41 -3.07 7.32
N GLY A 62 -6.34 -2.71 6.03
CA GLY A 62 -6.36 -3.66 4.92
C GLY A 62 -5.16 -4.60 4.96
N LEU A 63 -3.97 -4.07 5.23
CA LEU A 63 -2.74 -4.87 5.41
C LEU A 63 -2.91 -5.88 6.55
N ALA A 64 -3.35 -5.41 7.73
CA ALA A 64 -3.53 -6.27 8.91
C ALA A 64 -4.58 -7.36 8.65
N TYR A 65 -5.69 -7.01 8.01
CA TYR A 65 -6.72 -7.96 7.63
C TYR A 65 -6.21 -9.04 6.67
N GLN A 66 -5.50 -8.65 5.62
CA GLN A 66 -4.94 -9.59 4.65
C GLN A 66 -3.87 -10.49 5.29
N ILE A 67 -3.03 -9.96 6.18
CA ILE A 67 -2.05 -10.77 6.92
C ILE A 67 -2.77 -11.79 7.81
N ALA A 68 -3.77 -11.36 8.58
CA ALA A 68 -4.55 -12.25 9.44
C ALA A 68 -5.23 -13.36 8.62
N ALA A 69 -5.82 -13.03 7.49
CA ALA A 69 -6.41 -14.01 6.58
C ALA A 69 -5.37 -14.99 6.03
N ALA A 70 -4.20 -14.51 5.61
CA ALA A 70 -3.14 -15.35 5.08
C ALA A 70 -2.63 -16.37 6.12
N VAL A 71 -2.45 -15.94 7.37
CA VAL A 71 -1.95 -16.85 8.43
C VAL A 71 -3.02 -17.77 9.01
N SER A 72 -4.31 -17.52 8.75
CA SER A 72 -5.40 -18.38 9.21
C SER A 72 -5.64 -19.62 8.35
N GLN A 73 -4.91 -19.79 7.25
CA GLN A 73 -5.02 -20.89 6.32
C GLN A 73 -3.62 -21.40 5.92
N ASP A 74 -3.55 -22.63 5.41
CA ASP A 74 -2.29 -23.29 4.99
C ASP A 74 -2.35 -23.88 3.57
N GLU A 75 -3.43 -23.65 2.85
CA GLU A 75 -3.60 -24.14 1.47
C GLU A 75 -2.82 -23.28 0.47
N VAL A 76 -2.91 -21.96 0.58
CA VAL A 76 -2.17 -21.01 -0.27
C VAL A 76 -0.88 -20.61 0.45
N THR A 77 0.24 -21.01 -0.11
CA THR A 77 1.57 -20.87 0.52
C THR A 77 2.58 -20.20 -0.41
N GLY A 78 3.81 -20.10 0.06
CA GLY A 78 4.91 -19.49 -0.68
C GLY A 78 4.83 -17.97 -0.67
N ILE A 79 5.11 -17.33 -1.80
CA ILE A 79 5.07 -15.88 -1.92
C ILE A 79 3.62 -15.42 -2.10
N ILE A 80 3.16 -14.55 -1.22
CA ILE A 80 1.82 -13.95 -1.25
C ILE A 80 1.98 -12.43 -1.22
N ASN A 81 1.43 -11.74 -2.22
CA ASN A 81 1.40 -10.29 -2.22
C ASN A 81 0.23 -9.79 -1.36
N ILE A 82 0.56 -8.92 -0.41
CA ILE A 82 -0.41 -8.22 0.43
C ILE A 82 -0.62 -6.85 -0.21
N CYS A 83 -1.68 -6.73 -1.00
CA CYS A 83 -1.89 -5.62 -1.91
C CYS A 83 -3.37 -5.44 -2.26
N SER A 84 -3.71 -4.31 -2.88
CA SER A 84 -5.04 -4.09 -3.45
C SER A 84 -5.20 -4.77 -4.81
N GLY A 85 -4.12 -4.82 -5.58
CA GLY A 85 -4.12 -5.21 -6.98
C GLY A 85 -4.74 -4.16 -7.91
N GLU A 86 -5.02 -2.97 -7.39
CA GLU A 86 -5.64 -1.85 -8.09
C GLU A 86 -4.70 -0.64 -8.06
N PRO A 87 -3.89 -0.45 -9.13
CA PRO A 87 -2.96 0.66 -9.17
C PRO A 87 -3.69 2.00 -9.28
N MET A 88 -3.19 2.99 -8.54
CA MET A 88 -3.67 4.36 -8.54
C MET A 88 -2.49 5.31 -8.72
N SER A 89 -2.68 6.43 -9.40
CA SER A 89 -1.63 7.44 -9.51
C SER A 89 -1.35 8.08 -8.14
N LEU A 90 -0.11 8.48 -7.91
CA LEU A 90 0.26 9.21 -6.70
C LEU A 90 -0.56 10.50 -6.58
N ALA A 91 -0.81 11.19 -7.71
CA ALA A 91 -1.63 12.39 -7.74
C ALA A 91 -3.04 12.11 -7.24
N ASP A 92 -3.72 11.10 -7.79
CA ASP A 92 -5.10 10.77 -7.39
C ASP A 92 -5.18 10.36 -5.91
N ARG A 93 -4.18 9.62 -5.43
CA ARG A 93 -4.16 9.22 -4.00
C ARG A 93 -3.95 10.42 -3.08
N VAL A 94 -3.05 11.34 -3.43
CA VAL A 94 -2.79 12.54 -2.61
C VAL A 94 -3.99 13.51 -2.65
N GLU A 95 -4.60 13.70 -3.82
CA GLU A 95 -5.81 14.49 -3.96
C GLU A 95 -6.99 13.90 -3.15
N SER A 96 -7.12 12.56 -3.13
CA SER A 96 -8.10 11.89 -2.29
C SER A 96 -7.84 12.15 -0.81
N TYR A 97 -6.58 12.07 -0.39
CA TYR A 97 -6.18 12.35 0.98
C TYR A 97 -6.51 13.80 1.42
N ILE A 98 -6.27 14.77 0.54
CA ILE A 98 -6.62 16.18 0.77
C ILE A 98 -8.13 16.31 1.02
N ARG A 99 -8.96 15.68 0.17
CA ARG A 99 -10.43 15.71 0.32
C ARG A 99 -10.91 14.96 1.57
N GLU A 100 -10.35 13.76 1.83
CA GLU A 100 -10.74 12.93 2.98
C GLU A 100 -10.46 13.61 4.33
N ASN A 101 -9.46 14.49 4.38
CA ASN A 101 -9.05 15.20 5.59
C ASN A 101 -9.41 16.69 5.60
N ASP A 102 -10.23 17.16 4.65
CA ASP A 102 -10.66 18.57 4.51
C ASP A 102 -9.49 19.57 4.59
N LEU A 103 -8.35 19.23 3.94
CA LEU A 103 -7.16 20.06 3.97
C LEU A 103 -7.30 21.24 2.98
N ASP A 104 -7.10 22.46 3.47
CA ASP A 104 -7.10 23.67 2.65
C ASP A 104 -5.70 23.92 2.04
N ILE A 105 -5.28 23.02 1.18
CA ILE A 105 -3.98 23.03 0.51
C ILE A 105 -4.13 22.48 -0.91
N THR A 106 -3.39 23.03 -1.86
CA THR A 106 -3.38 22.60 -3.26
C THR A 106 -2.00 22.11 -3.67
N LEU A 107 -1.96 21.12 -4.56
CA LEU A 107 -0.70 20.58 -5.09
C LEU A 107 -0.16 21.51 -6.19
N GLU A 108 1.12 21.85 -6.07
CA GLU A 108 1.87 22.57 -7.11
C GLU A 108 2.58 21.54 -8.00
N TYR A 109 1.86 21.07 -9.01
CA TYR A 109 2.35 20.04 -9.92
C TYR A 109 3.57 20.48 -10.73
N GLY A 110 4.54 19.59 -10.88
CA GLY A 110 5.76 19.86 -11.66
C GLY A 110 6.78 20.73 -10.94
N ALA A 111 6.58 21.08 -9.66
CA ALA A 111 7.58 21.77 -8.85
C ALA A 111 8.88 20.95 -8.71
N PHE A 112 8.77 19.63 -8.76
CA PHE A 112 9.90 18.71 -8.86
C PHE A 112 9.83 17.94 -10.18
N PRO A 113 10.96 17.73 -10.86
CA PRO A 113 11.00 16.90 -12.07
C PRO A 113 10.75 15.43 -11.73
N ASP A 114 10.14 14.73 -12.65
CA ASP A 114 10.04 13.26 -12.59
C ASP A 114 11.43 12.66 -12.71
N ARG A 115 11.71 11.60 -11.97
CA ARG A 115 12.99 10.91 -12.01
C ARG A 115 12.99 9.93 -13.18
N PRO A 116 13.99 10.02 -14.09
CA PRO A 116 14.02 9.20 -15.31
C PRO A 116 14.12 7.69 -15.05
N TYR A 117 14.59 7.30 -13.84
CA TYR A 117 14.77 5.92 -13.43
C TYR A 117 13.61 5.35 -12.58
N ASP A 118 12.61 6.17 -12.26
CA ASP A 118 11.43 5.69 -11.54
C ASP A 118 10.57 4.85 -12.49
N SER A 119 10.13 3.70 -12.01
CA SER A 119 9.17 2.88 -12.75
C SER A 119 7.87 3.66 -12.97
N PRO A 120 7.27 3.61 -14.16
CA PRO A 120 5.98 4.24 -14.42
C PRO A 120 4.85 3.68 -13.55
N GLY A 121 5.02 2.45 -13.04
CA GLY A 121 4.06 1.86 -12.11
C GLY A 121 4.57 0.59 -11.46
N VAL A 122 4.16 0.38 -10.21
CA VAL A 122 4.44 -0.83 -9.41
C VAL A 122 3.19 -1.22 -8.65
N TRP A 123 2.65 -2.41 -8.94
CA TRP A 123 1.51 -2.96 -8.22
C TRP A 123 1.63 -4.46 -8.06
N GLY A 124 0.84 -5.03 -7.15
CA GLY A 124 0.86 -6.44 -6.83
C GLY A 124 -0.10 -7.26 -7.67
N ASP A 125 0.32 -8.47 -8.03
CA ASP A 125 -0.63 -9.49 -8.44
C ASP A 125 -1.39 -10.00 -7.21
N ALA A 126 -2.67 -9.68 -7.14
CA ALA A 126 -3.55 -9.98 -6.01
C ALA A 126 -4.23 -11.36 -6.11
N THR A 127 -3.87 -12.20 -7.08
CA THR A 127 -4.55 -13.48 -7.33
C THR A 127 -4.60 -14.35 -6.07
N LYS A 128 -3.47 -14.57 -5.41
CA LYS A 128 -3.40 -15.42 -4.21
C LYS A 128 -4.16 -14.82 -3.02
N ILE A 129 -4.00 -13.54 -2.76
CA ILE A 129 -4.69 -12.92 -1.62
C ILE A 129 -6.20 -12.88 -1.82
N ARG A 130 -6.68 -12.63 -3.04
CA ARG A 130 -8.11 -12.70 -3.36
C ARG A 130 -8.68 -14.09 -3.17
N GLN A 131 -7.93 -15.14 -3.55
CA GLN A 131 -8.31 -16.53 -3.30
C GLN A 131 -8.44 -16.82 -1.79
N ILE A 132 -7.48 -16.37 -0.98
CA ILE A 132 -7.50 -16.52 0.47
C ILE A 132 -8.71 -15.81 1.08
N LEU A 133 -8.94 -14.53 0.71
CA LEU A 133 -10.06 -13.74 1.22
C LEU A 133 -11.40 -14.36 0.87
N ALA A 134 -11.58 -14.86 -0.35
CA ALA A 134 -12.82 -15.54 -0.77
C ALA A 134 -13.10 -16.79 0.09
N THR A 135 -12.07 -17.51 0.51
CA THR A 135 -12.21 -18.69 1.39
C THR A 135 -12.57 -18.27 2.82
N VAL A 136 -11.92 -17.24 3.37
CA VAL A 136 -12.17 -16.75 4.73
C VAL A 136 -13.56 -16.12 4.84
N ASP A 137 -13.96 -15.30 3.87
CA ASP A 137 -15.26 -14.63 3.85
C ASP A 137 -16.42 -15.64 3.58
N GLY A 138 -16.16 -16.73 2.84
CA GLY A 138 -17.13 -17.80 2.56
C GLY A 138 -17.36 -18.77 3.70
N THR A 139 -16.53 -18.79 4.73
CA THR A 139 -16.69 -19.66 5.91
C THR A 139 -17.50 -18.99 7.04
N GLY A 140 -18.00 -17.80 6.80
CA GLY A 140 -18.80 -17.00 7.77
C GLY A 140 -20.33 -17.22 7.67
N GLU A 141 -20.81 -18.27 6.97
CA GLU A 141 -22.21 -18.68 6.96
C GLU A 141 -22.47 -19.86 7.90
#